data_6025187571aa0d49b852d02d4d149f21
#
_entry.id   6025187571aa0d49b852d02d4d149f21
#
_cell.length_a   1.000
_cell.length_b   1.000
_cell.length_c   1.000
_cell.angle_alpha   90.00
_cell.angle_beta   90.00
_cell.angle_gamma   90.00
#
_symmetry.space_group_name_H-M   'P 1'
#
loop_
_entity.id
_entity.type
_entity.pdbx_description
1 polymer ?
#
loop_
_entity_poly.entity_id
_entity_poly.type
_entity_poly.pdbx_seq_one_letter_code
_entity_poly.pdbx_strand_id
1 'polypeptide(L)'
;MHAVFVENHIRPLAAFRNLFFSKKSFHVQRFESVAFAQKLEELLKANVFDVIQLESVFLAPYLPLIRKYAPKAKAVLRTHNVEHEIWERVAENASPLKQWYLRKITPRLKAYELEQINHCDLVVGISQRDIEQFQSLGLRHPATVCPIGLDCRDYHPDPTSFQRPLSLSFIGSLDWMPNQEGLRWFLEEVWIPLFAPNFPELRFHIAGRTAPRWLRELTMERVTFHGEVSDAADFLNQHSVMVVPLLSGGGMRAKILEGMAVGKVVLSTRLGMEGIEATDRHECLLAESPEEWLEALRWCYAEGESLAALGGRARVFCEEHFDNEEVARKLVAVFSNNSI
;
A
#
# COMPACT_ATOMS: atom_id res chain seq x y z
N MET A 1 3.95 -25.20 -5.47
CA MET A 1 4.05 -23.82 -6.00
C MET A 1 4.64 -23.89 -7.41
N HIS A 2 4.08 -23.12 -8.38
CA HIS A 2 4.58 -23.02 -9.75
C HIS A 2 4.94 -21.55 -10.01
N ALA A 3 6.09 -21.31 -10.63
CA ALA A 3 6.55 -19.97 -10.98
C ALA A 3 6.81 -19.88 -12.49
N VAL A 4 6.37 -18.80 -13.11
CA VAL A 4 6.63 -18.49 -14.52
C VAL A 4 7.18 -17.06 -14.59
N PHE A 5 8.33 -16.91 -15.23
CA PHE A 5 8.90 -15.58 -15.44
C PHE A 5 8.08 -14.82 -16.50
N VAL A 6 7.65 -13.61 -16.16
CA VAL A 6 6.95 -12.70 -17.08
C VAL A 6 7.77 -11.42 -17.23
N GLU A 7 8.23 -11.16 -18.44
CA GLU A 7 8.96 -9.93 -18.75
C GLU A 7 8.00 -8.76 -18.89
N ASN A 8 7.92 -7.91 -17.85
CA ASN A 8 6.98 -6.79 -17.77
C ASN A 8 7.64 -5.40 -17.93
N HIS A 9 8.88 -5.33 -18.45
CA HIS A 9 9.56 -4.06 -18.66
C HIS A 9 8.85 -3.15 -19.66
N ILE A 10 8.86 -1.83 -19.35
CA ILE A 10 8.32 -0.82 -20.26
C ILE A 10 9.29 -0.62 -21.43
N ARG A 11 8.89 -1.07 -22.60
CA ARG A 11 9.62 -0.82 -23.86
C ARG A 11 9.01 0.41 -24.55
N PRO A 12 9.74 1.54 -24.70
CA PRO A 12 9.17 2.78 -25.23
C PRO A 12 8.50 2.64 -26.61
N LEU A 13 9.11 1.87 -27.52
CA LEU A 13 8.54 1.58 -28.83
C LEU A 13 7.22 0.80 -28.76
N ALA A 14 7.11 -0.16 -27.83
CA ALA A 14 5.87 -0.92 -27.62
C ALA A 14 4.78 -0.03 -27.04
N ALA A 15 5.13 0.86 -26.09
CA ALA A 15 4.20 1.84 -25.54
C ALA A 15 3.69 2.80 -26.62
N PHE A 16 4.56 3.31 -27.46
CA PHE A 16 4.19 4.17 -28.60
C PHE A 16 3.28 3.44 -29.58
N ARG A 17 3.62 2.20 -29.99
CA ARG A 17 2.79 1.40 -30.88
C ARG A 17 1.42 1.10 -30.27
N ASN A 18 1.35 0.77 -28.98
CA ASN A 18 0.08 0.56 -28.28
C ASN A 18 -0.77 1.83 -28.28
N LEU A 19 -0.17 3.01 -28.04
CA LEU A 19 -0.90 4.27 -28.00
C LEU A 19 -1.71 4.53 -29.27
N PHE A 20 -1.13 4.27 -30.45
CA PHE A 20 -1.73 4.60 -31.74
C PHE A 20 -2.50 3.44 -32.41
N PHE A 21 -2.09 2.20 -32.17
CA PHE A 21 -2.59 1.03 -32.89
C PHE A 21 -3.34 0.02 -32.02
N SER A 22 -3.49 0.26 -30.71
CA SER A 22 -4.21 -0.64 -29.82
C SER A 22 -5.31 0.09 -29.04
N LYS A 23 -6.42 -0.60 -28.82
CA LYS A 23 -7.45 -0.18 -27.85
C LYS A 23 -7.22 -0.74 -26.45
N LYS A 24 -6.34 -1.76 -26.31
CA LYS A 24 -5.99 -2.36 -25.02
C LYS A 24 -5.16 -1.40 -24.17
N SER A 25 -5.32 -1.45 -22.86
CA SER A 25 -4.43 -0.76 -21.93
C SER A 25 -3.02 -1.34 -22.02
N PHE A 26 -2.03 -0.49 -22.24
CA PHE A 26 -0.62 -0.91 -22.23
C PHE A 26 -0.19 -1.46 -20.87
N HIS A 27 -0.76 -0.94 -19.78
CA HIS A 27 -0.52 -1.43 -18.42
C HIS A 27 -0.86 -2.91 -18.27
N VAL A 28 -1.95 -3.38 -18.90
CA VAL A 28 -2.41 -4.77 -18.86
C VAL A 28 -1.62 -5.65 -19.84
N GLN A 29 -1.40 -5.16 -21.06
CA GLN A 29 -0.75 -5.93 -22.11
C GLN A 29 0.64 -6.45 -21.71
N ARG A 30 1.34 -5.76 -20.83
CA ARG A 30 2.66 -6.16 -20.33
C ARG A 30 2.65 -7.45 -19.53
N PHE A 31 1.51 -7.82 -18.97
CA PHE A 31 1.34 -9.04 -18.16
C PHE A 31 0.77 -10.22 -18.97
N GLU A 32 0.43 -10.02 -20.23
CA GLU A 32 0.03 -11.11 -21.12
C GLU A 32 1.27 -11.94 -21.51
N SER A 33 1.34 -13.20 -21.05
CA SER A 33 2.45 -14.12 -21.29
C SER A 33 1.93 -15.47 -21.81
N VAL A 34 2.46 -15.91 -22.94
CA VAL A 34 2.12 -17.21 -23.53
C VAL A 34 2.56 -18.35 -22.61
N ALA A 35 3.75 -18.23 -22.01
CA ALA A 35 4.26 -19.24 -21.08
C ALA A 35 3.40 -19.37 -19.82
N PHE A 36 2.91 -18.24 -19.29
CA PHE A 36 1.99 -18.24 -18.16
C PHE A 36 0.64 -18.87 -18.54
N ALA A 37 0.08 -18.51 -19.71
CA ALA A 37 -1.18 -19.09 -20.20
C ALA A 37 -1.08 -20.60 -20.38
N GLN A 38 0.01 -21.11 -20.95
CA GLN A 38 0.26 -22.55 -21.12
C GLN A 38 0.35 -23.27 -19.78
N LYS A 39 1.08 -22.71 -18.81
CA LYS A 39 1.19 -23.31 -17.47
C LYS A 39 -0.13 -23.28 -16.72
N LEU A 40 -0.89 -22.19 -16.83
CA LEU A 40 -2.23 -22.12 -16.26
C LEU A 40 -3.16 -23.17 -16.89
N GLU A 41 -3.16 -23.31 -18.21
CA GLU A 41 -3.96 -24.33 -18.92
C GLU A 41 -3.62 -25.75 -18.47
N GLU A 42 -2.33 -26.07 -18.32
CA GLU A 42 -1.87 -27.37 -17.80
C GLU A 42 -2.45 -27.63 -16.39
N LEU A 43 -2.36 -26.64 -15.49
CA LEU A 43 -2.87 -26.76 -14.12
C LEU A 43 -4.39 -26.91 -14.07
N LEU A 44 -5.12 -26.14 -14.89
CA LEU A 44 -6.58 -26.20 -14.96
C LEU A 44 -7.09 -27.52 -15.52
N LYS A 45 -6.34 -28.20 -16.41
CA LYS A 45 -6.66 -29.51 -16.94
C LYS A 45 -6.34 -30.64 -15.95
N ALA A 46 -5.31 -30.45 -15.13
CA ALA A 46 -4.84 -31.49 -14.21
C ALA A 46 -5.57 -31.49 -12.85
N ASN A 47 -6.26 -30.40 -12.49
CA ASN A 47 -6.87 -30.23 -11.17
C ASN A 47 -8.29 -29.66 -11.29
N VAL A 48 -9.09 -29.93 -10.26
CA VAL A 48 -10.41 -29.30 -10.06
C VAL A 48 -10.26 -28.22 -8.98
N PHE A 49 -10.78 -27.06 -9.25
CA PHE A 49 -10.75 -25.92 -8.34
C PHE A 49 -12.16 -25.45 -8.03
N ASP A 50 -12.46 -25.15 -6.77
CA ASP A 50 -13.70 -24.51 -6.35
C ASP A 50 -13.63 -22.99 -6.52
N VAL A 51 -12.46 -22.42 -6.25
CA VAL A 51 -12.18 -20.99 -6.35
C VAL A 51 -10.85 -20.76 -7.08
N ILE A 52 -10.84 -19.80 -7.99
CA ILE A 52 -9.62 -19.30 -8.65
C ILE A 52 -9.55 -17.81 -8.42
N GLN A 53 -8.59 -17.39 -7.58
CA GLN A 53 -8.38 -16.00 -7.23
C GLN A 53 -7.31 -15.38 -8.13
N LEU A 54 -7.66 -14.27 -8.76
CA LEU A 54 -6.77 -13.42 -9.55
C LEU A 54 -6.26 -12.29 -8.66
N GLU A 55 -4.97 -12.28 -8.36
CA GLU A 55 -4.31 -11.25 -7.52
C GLU A 55 -3.95 -10.02 -8.36
N SER A 56 -4.89 -9.22 -8.71
CA SER A 56 -4.82 -8.00 -9.51
C SER A 56 -5.56 -8.10 -10.85
N VAL A 57 -6.12 -6.99 -11.30
CA VAL A 57 -6.76 -6.81 -12.61
C VAL A 57 -5.82 -7.13 -13.80
N PHE A 58 -4.50 -7.09 -13.58
CA PHE A 58 -3.51 -7.45 -14.59
C PHE A 58 -3.49 -8.95 -14.92
N LEU A 59 -4.11 -9.80 -14.10
CA LEU A 59 -4.31 -11.24 -14.38
C LEU A 59 -5.65 -11.54 -15.08
N ALA A 60 -6.53 -10.56 -15.19
CA ALA A 60 -7.83 -10.75 -15.85
C ALA A 60 -7.75 -11.17 -17.34
N PRO A 61 -6.67 -10.92 -18.13
CA PRO A 61 -6.53 -11.50 -19.46
C PRO A 61 -6.61 -13.04 -19.52
N TYR A 62 -6.38 -13.71 -18.39
CA TYR A 62 -6.46 -15.17 -18.29
C TYR A 62 -7.84 -15.70 -17.90
N LEU A 63 -8.80 -14.83 -17.57
CA LEU A 63 -10.16 -15.20 -17.20
C LEU A 63 -10.88 -16.04 -18.27
N PRO A 64 -10.76 -15.76 -19.58
CA PRO A 64 -11.35 -16.63 -20.62
C PRO A 64 -10.80 -18.07 -20.59
N LEU A 65 -9.53 -18.24 -20.25
CA LEU A 65 -8.89 -19.54 -20.10
C LEU A 65 -9.46 -20.30 -18.89
N ILE A 66 -9.62 -19.60 -17.76
CA ILE A 66 -10.24 -20.13 -16.54
C ILE A 66 -11.67 -20.58 -16.83
N ARG A 67 -12.48 -19.73 -17.46
CA ARG A 67 -13.87 -20.08 -17.81
C ARG A 67 -13.98 -21.27 -18.75
N LYS A 68 -12.99 -21.44 -19.65
CA LYS A 68 -12.94 -22.56 -20.58
C LYS A 68 -12.65 -23.90 -19.90
N TYR A 69 -11.66 -23.95 -19.00
CA TYR A 69 -11.17 -25.21 -18.44
C TYR A 69 -11.66 -25.50 -17.01
N ALA A 70 -12.11 -24.48 -16.28
CA ALA A 70 -12.68 -24.59 -14.94
C ALA A 70 -14.03 -23.84 -14.85
N PRO A 71 -15.05 -24.18 -15.66
CA PRO A 71 -16.27 -23.36 -15.73
C PRO A 71 -17.12 -23.37 -14.47
N LYS A 72 -16.87 -24.33 -13.56
CA LYS A 72 -17.56 -24.41 -12.25
C LYS A 72 -16.85 -23.68 -11.13
N ALA A 73 -15.58 -23.33 -11.32
CA ALA A 73 -14.82 -22.59 -10.33
C ALA A 73 -15.32 -21.15 -10.24
N LYS A 74 -15.49 -20.64 -9.01
CA LYS A 74 -15.72 -19.21 -8.79
C LYS A 74 -14.47 -18.43 -9.17
N ALA A 75 -14.57 -17.50 -10.10
CA ALA A 75 -13.48 -16.59 -10.44
C ALA A 75 -13.56 -15.34 -9.55
N VAL A 76 -12.60 -15.17 -8.70
CA VAL A 76 -12.50 -14.07 -7.74
C VAL A 76 -11.43 -13.10 -8.20
N LEU A 77 -11.73 -11.82 -8.26
CA LEU A 77 -10.74 -10.79 -8.50
C LEU A 77 -10.41 -10.08 -7.18
N ARG A 78 -9.19 -10.27 -6.68
CA ARG A 78 -8.68 -9.50 -5.56
C ARG A 78 -7.94 -8.28 -6.08
N THR A 79 -8.47 -7.10 -5.77
CA THR A 79 -7.88 -5.83 -6.18
C THR A 79 -7.01 -5.30 -5.06
N HIS A 80 -5.76 -4.91 -5.41
CA HIS A 80 -4.83 -4.30 -4.46
C HIS A 80 -4.93 -2.78 -4.46
N ASN A 81 -5.57 -2.22 -5.47
CA ASN A 81 -5.79 -0.79 -5.67
C ASN A 81 -6.92 -0.57 -6.67
N VAL A 82 -7.43 0.64 -6.73
CA VAL A 82 -8.12 1.17 -7.90
C VAL A 82 -7.04 1.66 -8.88
N GLU A 83 -6.63 0.79 -9.81
CA GLU A 83 -5.41 0.97 -10.60
C GLU A 83 -5.42 2.25 -11.45
N HIS A 84 -6.55 2.62 -12.05
CA HIS A 84 -6.62 3.84 -12.85
C HIS A 84 -6.40 5.10 -12.03
N GLU A 85 -6.84 5.16 -10.77
CA GLU A 85 -6.61 6.32 -9.89
C GLU A 85 -5.14 6.56 -9.59
N ILE A 86 -4.36 5.48 -9.43
CA ILE A 86 -2.89 5.61 -9.26
C ILE A 86 -2.31 6.36 -10.45
N TRP A 87 -2.71 5.98 -11.66
CA TRP A 87 -2.19 6.60 -12.88
C TRP A 87 -2.75 7.99 -13.14
N GLU A 88 -3.98 8.30 -12.70
CA GLU A 88 -4.53 9.66 -12.69
C GLU A 88 -3.67 10.57 -11.79
N ARG A 89 -3.41 10.16 -10.55
CA ARG A 89 -2.55 10.90 -9.59
C ARG A 89 -1.10 11.04 -10.10
N VAL A 90 -0.53 9.98 -10.67
CA VAL A 90 0.81 10.05 -11.30
C VAL A 90 0.84 11.04 -12.47
N ALA A 91 -0.26 11.15 -13.22
CA ALA A 91 -0.33 12.08 -14.33
C ALA A 91 -0.36 13.55 -13.88
N GLU A 92 -0.95 13.86 -12.73
CA GLU A 92 -1.01 15.22 -12.18
C GLU A 92 0.38 15.81 -11.92
N ASN A 93 1.30 14.98 -11.41
CA ASN A 93 2.66 15.38 -11.04
C ASN A 93 3.72 15.05 -12.10
N ALA A 94 3.30 14.63 -13.31
CA ALA A 94 4.22 14.22 -14.35
C ALA A 94 4.67 15.40 -15.24
N SER A 95 5.86 15.25 -15.87
CA SER A 95 6.30 16.19 -16.90
C SER A 95 5.28 16.27 -18.06
N PRO A 96 5.18 17.40 -18.79
CA PRO A 96 4.11 17.64 -19.77
C PRO A 96 3.92 16.52 -20.81
N LEU A 97 5.01 15.95 -21.32
CA LEU A 97 4.96 14.85 -22.29
C LEU A 97 4.43 13.56 -21.65
N LYS A 98 4.91 13.23 -20.46
CA LYS A 98 4.46 12.05 -19.70
C LYS A 98 3.00 12.23 -19.27
N GLN A 99 2.61 13.41 -18.82
CA GLN A 99 1.23 13.76 -18.46
C GLN A 99 0.28 13.56 -19.64
N TRP A 100 0.63 14.10 -20.83
CA TRP A 100 -0.15 13.90 -22.04
C TRP A 100 -0.33 12.41 -22.37
N TYR A 101 0.75 11.64 -22.31
CA TYR A 101 0.71 10.20 -22.57
C TYR A 101 -0.22 9.47 -21.55
N LEU A 102 -0.04 9.73 -20.26
CA LEU A 102 -0.84 9.10 -19.23
C LEU A 102 -2.32 9.46 -19.34
N ARG A 103 -2.66 10.73 -19.61
CA ARG A 103 -4.04 11.15 -19.85
C ARG A 103 -4.71 10.44 -21.02
N LYS A 104 -3.94 9.90 -21.97
CA LYS A 104 -4.47 9.12 -23.11
C LYS A 104 -4.67 7.63 -22.79
N ILE A 105 -3.81 7.05 -21.97
CA ILE A 105 -3.86 5.60 -21.69
C ILE A 105 -4.65 5.25 -20.43
N THR A 106 -4.74 6.13 -19.43
CA THR A 106 -5.47 5.89 -18.18
C THR A 106 -6.97 5.64 -18.38
N PRO A 107 -7.71 6.37 -19.24
CA PRO A 107 -9.10 6.05 -19.52
C PRO A 107 -9.32 4.65 -20.11
N ARG A 108 -8.33 4.10 -20.85
CA ARG A 108 -8.39 2.72 -21.35
C ARG A 108 -8.22 1.72 -20.22
N LEU A 109 -7.36 2.03 -19.22
CA LEU A 109 -7.21 1.21 -18.03
C LEU A 109 -8.49 1.22 -17.21
N LYS A 110 -9.08 2.39 -16.98
CA LYS A 110 -10.34 2.55 -16.27
C LYS A 110 -11.48 1.73 -16.89
N ALA A 111 -11.66 1.85 -18.21
CA ALA A 111 -12.67 1.08 -18.93
C ALA A 111 -12.42 -0.43 -18.83
N TYR A 112 -11.16 -0.85 -18.96
CA TYR A 112 -10.78 -2.25 -18.83
C TYR A 112 -11.02 -2.78 -17.41
N GLU A 113 -10.60 -2.04 -16.39
CA GLU A 113 -10.77 -2.40 -14.97
C GLU A 113 -12.27 -2.58 -14.65
N LEU A 114 -13.11 -1.62 -15.05
CA LEU A 114 -14.55 -1.70 -14.87
C LEU A 114 -15.19 -2.88 -15.62
N GLU A 115 -14.70 -3.19 -16.81
CA GLU A 115 -15.14 -4.36 -17.55
C GLU A 115 -14.78 -5.65 -16.80
N GLN A 116 -13.53 -5.78 -16.35
CA GLN A 116 -13.04 -7.04 -15.75
C GLN A 116 -13.63 -7.32 -14.36
N ILE A 117 -13.83 -6.30 -13.52
CA ILE A 117 -14.52 -6.48 -12.22
C ILE A 117 -15.95 -7.03 -12.42
N ASN A 118 -16.59 -6.71 -13.56
CA ASN A 118 -17.92 -7.22 -13.92
C ASN A 118 -17.91 -8.55 -14.68
N HIS A 119 -16.76 -9.17 -14.91
CA HIS A 119 -16.64 -10.51 -15.47
C HIS A 119 -16.26 -11.56 -14.43
N CYS A 120 -15.91 -11.17 -13.22
CA CYS A 120 -15.62 -12.05 -12.09
C CYS A 120 -16.88 -12.30 -11.26
N ASP A 121 -16.94 -13.42 -10.57
CA ASP A 121 -18.10 -13.81 -9.75
C ASP A 121 -18.12 -13.06 -8.41
N LEU A 122 -16.93 -12.64 -7.94
CA LEU A 122 -16.72 -11.89 -6.70
C LEU A 122 -15.56 -10.94 -6.86
N VAL A 123 -15.68 -9.73 -6.33
CA VAL A 123 -14.59 -8.76 -6.18
C VAL A 123 -14.20 -8.66 -4.70
N VAL A 124 -12.92 -8.78 -4.43
CA VAL A 124 -12.34 -8.63 -3.08
C VAL A 124 -11.42 -7.42 -3.10
N GLY A 125 -11.87 -6.31 -2.50
CA GLY A 125 -11.03 -5.12 -2.33
C GLY A 125 -10.20 -5.20 -1.05
N ILE A 126 -9.09 -4.49 -1.00
CA ILE A 126 -8.28 -4.40 0.23
C ILE A 126 -8.80 -3.35 1.20
N SER A 127 -9.65 -2.42 0.76
CA SER A 127 -10.29 -1.42 1.60
C SER A 127 -11.76 -1.21 1.25
N GLN A 128 -12.53 -0.73 2.22
CA GLN A 128 -13.93 -0.37 2.02
C GLN A 128 -14.05 0.76 0.97
N ARG A 129 -13.16 1.72 1.03
CA ARG A 129 -13.08 2.82 0.06
C ARG A 129 -12.95 2.33 -1.38
N ASP A 130 -12.11 1.31 -1.64
CA ASP A 130 -11.93 0.79 -3.00
C ASP A 130 -13.20 0.10 -3.51
N ILE A 131 -13.91 -0.64 -2.65
CA ILE A 131 -15.19 -1.24 -2.99
C ILE A 131 -16.24 -0.17 -3.31
N GLU A 132 -16.36 0.86 -2.49
CA GLU A 132 -17.28 1.98 -2.74
C GLU A 132 -16.95 2.69 -4.05
N GLN A 133 -15.68 2.87 -4.36
CA GLN A 133 -15.23 3.43 -5.62
C GLN A 133 -15.63 2.55 -6.82
N PHE A 134 -15.41 1.25 -6.76
CA PHE A 134 -15.88 0.34 -7.82
C PHE A 134 -17.40 0.32 -7.94
N GLN A 135 -18.14 0.39 -6.84
CA GLN A 135 -19.61 0.50 -6.85
C GLN A 135 -20.07 1.80 -7.53
N SER A 136 -19.43 2.93 -7.21
CA SER A 136 -19.72 4.22 -7.85
C SER A 136 -19.46 4.20 -9.37
N LEU A 137 -18.50 3.40 -9.80
CA LEU A 137 -18.14 3.21 -11.21
C LEU A 137 -18.99 2.17 -11.92
N GLY A 138 -19.88 1.45 -11.21
CA GLY A 138 -20.81 0.49 -11.82
C GLY A 138 -20.42 -0.98 -11.63
N LEU A 139 -19.77 -1.34 -10.55
CA LEU A 139 -19.65 -2.73 -10.11
C LEU A 139 -21.04 -3.32 -9.83
N ARG A 140 -21.35 -4.47 -10.44
CA ARG A 140 -22.67 -5.14 -10.39
C ARG A 140 -22.62 -6.46 -9.65
N HIS A 141 -21.45 -7.05 -9.52
CA HIS A 141 -21.23 -8.33 -8.85
C HIS A 141 -21.03 -8.16 -7.34
N PRO A 142 -21.23 -9.23 -6.56
CA PRO A 142 -20.89 -9.21 -5.14
C PRO A 142 -19.47 -8.75 -4.89
N ALA A 143 -19.32 -7.98 -3.82
CA ALA A 143 -18.03 -7.48 -3.42
C ALA A 143 -17.86 -7.53 -1.90
N THR A 144 -16.63 -7.71 -1.44
CA THR A 144 -16.28 -7.74 -0.02
C THR A 144 -14.91 -7.12 0.20
N VAL A 145 -14.64 -6.77 1.45
CA VAL A 145 -13.33 -6.25 1.86
C VAL A 145 -12.53 -7.38 2.52
N CYS A 146 -11.30 -7.55 2.06
CA CYS A 146 -10.31 -8.39 2.70
C CYS A 146 -8.97 -7.66 2.64
N PRO A 147 -8.55 -6.99 3.72
CA PRO A 147 -7.36 -6.16 3.74
C PRO A 147 -6.09 -6.98 3.48
N ILE A 148 -4.96 -6.32 3.35
CA ILE A 148 -3.66 -6.99 3.47
C ILE A 148 -3.49 -7.42 4.92
N GLY A 149 -2.94 -8.62 5.11
CA GLY A 149 -2.59 -9.13 6.44
C GLY A 149 -1.09 -9.18 6.62
N LEU A 150 -0.67 -9.27 7.86
CA LEU A 150 0.69 -9.62 8.24
C LEU A 150 0.68 -10.68 9.34
N ASP A 151 1.76 -11.43 9.48
CA ASP A 151 1.89 -12.36 10.60
C ASP A 151 2.35 -11.58 11.82
N CYS A 152 1.39 -11.23 12.68
CA CYS A 152 1.68 -10.44 13.88
C CYS A 152 2.65 -11.15 14.84
N ARG A 153 2.84 -12.46 14.72
CA ARG A 153 3.79 -13.25 15.53
C ARG A 153 5.24 -12.97 15.18
N ASP A 154 5.51 -12.49 13.97
CA ASP A 154 6.86 -12.12 13.53
C ASP A 154 7.30 -10.76 14.07
N TYR A 155 6.37 -9.98 14.63
CA TYR A 155 6.61 -8.63 15.11
C TYR A 155 6.62 -8.60 16.65
N HIS A 156 7.80 -8.39 17.21
CA HIS A 156 8.00 -8.37 18.67
C HIS A 156 8.16 -6.94 19.17
N PRO A 157 7.14 -6.39 19.89
CA PRO A 157 7.24 -5.04 20.43
C PRO A 157 8.37 -4.90 21.47
N ASP A 158 9.15 -3.83 21.36
CA ASP A 158 10.05 -3.38 22.41
C ASP A 158 9.49 -2.12 23.11
N PRO A 159 8.81 -2.26 24.27
CA PRO A 159 8.26 -1.12 24.98
C PRO A 159 9.34 -0.22 25.60
N THR A 160 10.59 -0.66 25.71
CA THR A 160 11.67 0.14 26.27
C THR A 160 12.03 1.34 25.39
N SER A 161 11.60 1.33 24.12
CA SER A 161 11.75 2.49 23.22
C SER A 161 11.07 3.75 23.76
N PHE A 162 9.98 3.61 24.53
CA PHE A 162 9.27 4.73 25.16
C PHE A 162 9.95 5.25 26.43
N GLN A 163 10.92 4.52 26.96
CA GLN A 163 11.74 4.94 28.10
C GLN A 163 12.99 5.73 27.68
N ARG A 164 13.30 5.74 26.37
CA ARG A 164 14.39 6.49 25.77
C ARG A 164 13.92 7.91 25.40
N PRO A 165 14.84 8.87 25.15
CA PRO A 165 14.45 10.15 24.57
C PRO A 165 13.60 9.98 23.32
N LEU A 166 12.53 10.77 23.21
CA LEU A 166 11.62 10.69 22.07
C LEU A 166 12.39 10.81 20.75
N SER A 167 12.15 9.88 19.85
CA SER A 167 12.74 9.91 18.52
C SER A 167 11.72 9.53 17.45
N LEU A 168 11.85 10.15 16.28
CA LEU A 168 11.03 9.85 15.12
C LEU A 168 11.75 8.90 14.19
N SER A 169 11.01 8.04 13.53
CA SER A 169 11.49 7.15 12.48
C SER A 169 10.63 7.24 11.22
N PHE A 170 11.26 7.03 10.07
CA PHE A 170 10.61 6.77 8.81
C PHE A 170 11.26 5.56 8.16
N ILE A 171 10.47 4.64 7.62
CA ILE A 171 10.96 3.52 6.84
C ILE A 171 10.14 3.35 5.56
N GLY A 172 10.80 2.95 4.46
CA GLY A 172 10.09 2.64 3.21
C GLY A 172 11.00 2.52 2.00
N SER A 173 10.40 2.10 0.88
CA SER A 173 11.07 2.06 -0.43
C SER A 173 11.26 3.49 -0.93
N LEU A 174 12.51 3.93 -1.09
CA LEU A 174 12.84 5.33 -1.39
C LEU A 174 12.99 5.61 -2.90
N ASP A 175 12.77 4.61 -3.75
CA ASP A 175 12.51 4.76 -5.18
C ASP A 175 11.03 5.08 -5.49
N TRP A 176 10.13 4.87 -4.51
CA TRP A 176 8.73 5.22 -4.65
C TRP A 176 8.51 6.71 -4.41
N MET A 177 8.04 7.41 -5.47
CA MET A 177 7.91 8.87 -5.47
C MET A 177 7.10 9.45 -4.30
N PRO A 178 5.94 8.89 -3.92
CA PRO A 178 5.19 9.40 -2.77
C PRO A 178 5.97 9.42 -1.44
N ASN A 179 6.85 8.45 -1.23
CA ASN A 179 7.74 8.47 -0.05
C ASN A 179 8.75 9.62 -0.12
N GLN A 180 9.30 9.88 -1.32
CA GLN A 180 10.25 10.99 -1.50
C GLN A 180 9.58 12.36 -1.35
N GLU A 181 8.40 12.53 -1.94
CA GLU A 181 7.60 13.77 -1.85
C GLU A 181 7.22 14.04 -0.39
N GLY A 182 6.67 13.05 0.30
CA GLY A 182 6.28 13.18 1.70
C GLY A 182 7.46 13.47 2.62
N LEU A 183 8.60 12.76 2.46
CA LEU A 183 9.80 13.04 3.23
C LEU A 183 10.35 14.43 2.99
N ARG A 184 10.40 14.89 1.73
CA ARG A 184 10.88 16.22 1.39
C ARG A 184 10.00 17.29 2.02
N TRP A 185 8.69 17.18 1.83
CA TRP A 185 7.72 18.08 2.46
C TRP A 185 7.86 18.08 3.99
N PHE A 186 7.98 16.91 4.61
CA PHE A 186 8.13 16.82 6.06
C PHE A 186 9.42 17.53 6.56
N LEU A 187 10.54 17.35 5.85
CA LEU A 187 11.80 18.00 6.20
C LEU A 187 11.72 19.52 6.02
N GLU A 188 11.15 19.99 4.90
CA GLU A 188 11.14 21.41 4.52
C GLU A 188 10.07 22.21 5.27
N GLU A 189 8.85 21.65 5.46
CA GLU A 189 7.70 22.37 6.00
C GLU A 189 7.42 22.05 7.49
N VAL A 190 7.92 20.94 8.01
CA VAL A 190 7.63 20.50 9.39
C VAL A 190 8.91 20.44 10.22
N TRP A 191 9.92 19.68 9.79
CA TRP A 191 11.12 19.46 10.59
C TRP A 191 11.92 20.76 10.80
N ILE A 192 12.35 21.38 9.71
CA ILE A 192 13.20 22.58 9.77
C ILE A 192 12.50 23.74 10.48
N PRO A 193 11.27 24.18 10.08
CA PRO A 193 10.66 25.36 10.66
C PRO A 193 10.03 25.14 12.03
N LEU A 194 9.56 23.93 12.32
CA LEU A 194 8.73 23.68 13.50
C LEU A 194 9.37 22.72 14.51
N PHE A 195 9.85 21.56 14.07
CA PHE A 195 10.34 20.54 15.01
C PHE A 195 11.72 20.87 15.53
N ALA A 196 12.65 21.20 14.66
CA ALA A 196 14.04 21.46 15.05
C ALA A 196 14.19 22.62 16.04
N PRO A 197 13.48 23.76 15.89
CA PRO A 197 13.57 24.87 16.86
C PRO A 197 12.85 24.60 18.18
N ASN A 198 11.70 23.90 18.14
CA ASN A 198 10.88 23.70 19.34
C ASN A 198 11.31 22.50 20.20
N PHE A 199 12.03 21.52 19.63
CA PHE A 199 12.44 20.27 20.30
C PHE A 199 13.92 20.00 20.04
N PRO A 200 14.86 20.65 20.77
CA PRO A 200 16.29 20.56 20.50
C PRO A 200 16.89 19.17 20.71
N GLU A 201 16.26 18.32 21.51
CA GLU A 201 16.71 16.93 21.76
C GLU A 201 16.12 15.92 20.78
N LEU A 202 15.10 16.31 19.99
CA LEU A 202 14.44 15.42 19.07
C LEU A 202 15.37 14.98 17.94
N ARG A 203 15.35 13.70 17.62
CA ARG A 203 16.10 13.11 16.51
C ARG A 203 15.16 12.44 15.52
N PHE A 204 15.52 12.51 14.24
CA PHE A 204 14.78 11.88 13.16
C PHE A 204 15.67 10.88 12.42
N HIS A 205 15.20 9.65 12.33
CA HIS A 205 15.90 8.53 11.72
C HIS A 205 15.16 8.06 10.48
N ILE A 206 15.84 8.00 9.35
CA ILE A 206 15.29 7.62 8.06
C ILE A 206 15.98 6.36 7.59
N ALA A 207 15.20 5.32 7.25
CA ALA A 207 15.71 4.10 6.66
C ALA A 207 14.95 3.75 5.37
N GLY A 208 15.62 3.07 4.45
CA GLY A 208 14.98 2.57 3.25
C GLY A 208 15.94 2.24 2.13
N ARG A 209 15.48 1.34 1.28
CA ARG A 209 16.24 0.89 0.10
C ARG A 209 16.11 1.87 -1.05
N THR A 210 17.07 1.81 -1.97
CA THR A 210 17.06 2.52 -3.27
C THR A 210 16.91 4.04 -3.11
N ALA A 211 17.61 4.62 -2.12
CA ALA A 211 17.52 6.05 -1.82
C ALA A 211 18.03 6.92 -2.98
N PRO A 212 17.34 8.04 -3.28
CA PRO A 212 17.79 9.03 -4.25
C PRO A 212 19.05 9.75 -3.74
N ARG A 213 19.77 10.37 -4.68
CA ARG A 213 21.04 11.05 -4.37
C ARG A 213 20.89 12.11 -3.28
N TRP A 214 19.84 12.94 -3.35
CA TRP A 214 19.60 14.02 -2.40
C TRP A 214 19.47 13.52 -0.95
N LEU A 215 18.90 12.34 -0.75
CA LEU A 215 18.74 11.77 0.60
C LEU A 215 20.02 11.09 1.10
N ARG A 216 20.78 10.47 0.20
CA ARG A 216 22.09 9.87 0.53
C ARG A 216 23.14 10.94 0.91
N GLU A 217 23.02 12.11 0.32
CA GLU A 217 23.91 13.26 0.58
C GLU A 217 23.31 14.24 1.61
N LEU A 218 22.18 13.86 2.24
CA LEU A 218 21.51 14.71 3.24
C LEU A 218 22.44 14.92 4.45
N THR A 219 22.79 16.19 4.68
CA THR A 219 23.49 16.63 5.87
C THR A 219 22.61 17.64 6.59
N MET A 220 21.91 17.14 7.61
CA MET A 220 20.98 17.93 8.41
C MET A 220 21.16 17.57 9.88
N GLU A 221 21.25 18.60 10.72
CA GLU A 221 21.41 18.38 12.15
C GLU A 221 20.26 17.56 12.74
N ARG A 222 20.59 16.54 13.54
CA ARG A 222 19.65 15.61 14.21
C ARG A 222 18.77 14.77 13.25
N VAL A 223 19.08 14.75 11.96
CA VAL A 223 18.49 13.82 10.99
C VAL A 223 19.55 12.82 10.56
N THR A 224 19.27 11.54 10.69
CA THR A 224 20.19 10.46 10.32
C THR A 224 19.56 9.58 9.25
N PHE A 225 20.24 9.47 8.11
CA PHE A 225 19.88 8.49 7.09
C PHE A 225 20.71 7.22 7.29
N HIS A 226 20.03 6.09 7.52
CA HIS A 226 20.65 4.79 7.81
C HIS A 226 20.88 3.92 6.56
N GLY A 227 20.34 4.32 5.40
CA GLY A 227 20.33 3.44 4.24
C GLY A 227 19.32 2.31 4.36
N GLU A 228 19.62 1.19 3.70
CA GLU A 228 18.85 -0.04 3.81
C GLU A 228 19.21 -0.75 5.13
N VAL A 229 18.18 -1.11 5.89
CA VAL A 229 18.32 -1.85 7.15
C VAL A 229 17.99 -3.31 6.94
N SER A 230 18.63 -4.20 7.70
CA SER A 230 18.45 -5.64 7.58
C SER A 230 17.07 -6.11 8.06
N ASP A 231 16.52 -5.42 9.07
CA ASP A 231 15.22 -5.70 9.67
C ASP A 231 14.48 -4.40 9.96
N ALA A 232 13.24 -4.31 9.46
CA ALA A 232 12.39 -3.14 9.64
C ALA A 232 11.83 -3.05 11.07
N ALA A 233 11.47 -4.18 11.67
CA ALA A 233 10.93 -4.24 13.01
C ALA A 233 11.98 -3.85 14.05
N ASP A 234 13.22 -4.33 13.90
CA ASP A 234 14.35 -3.94 14.74
C ASP A 234 14.65 -2.45 14.66
N PHE A 235 14.62 -1.89 13.44
CA PHE A 235 14.79 -0.46 13.25
C PHE A 235 13.67 0.34 13.92
N LEU A 236 12.41 -0.02 13.71
CA LEU A 236 11.26 0.65 14.31
C LEU A 236 11.29 0.53 15.85
N ASN A 237 11.73 -0.59 16.40
CA ASN A 237 11.84 -0.82 17.82
C ASN A 237 12.86 0.09 18.54
N GLN A 238 13.76 0.72 17.81
CA GLN A 238 14.69 1.69 18.39
C GLN A 238 14.05 3.07 18.64
N HIS A 239 12.85 3.32 18.08
CA HIS A 239 12.21 4.63 18.07
C HIS A 239 10.80 4.58 18.66
N SER A 240 10.29 5.71 19.16
CA SER A 240 8.98 5.78 19.81
C SER A 240 7.86 6.07 18.82
N VAL A 241 8.13 6.91 17.82
CA VAL A 241 7.12 7.40 16.87
C VAL A 241 7.58 7.15 15.44
N MET A 242 6.73 6.50 14.66
CA MET A 242 6.90 6.35 13.22
C MET A 242 6.12 7.44 12.48
N VAL A 243 6.78 8.20 11.62
CA VAL A 243 6.13 9.24 10.80
C VAL A 243 5.88 8.74 9.38
N VAL A 244 4.67 9.02 8.86
CA VAL A 244 4.27 8.63 7.51
C VAL A 244 3.60 9.82 6.80
N PRO A 245 4.39 10.80 6.34
CA PRO A 245 3.90 12.06 5.80
C PRO A 245 3.56 11.96 4.31
N LEU A 246 2.64 11.07 3.93
CA LEU A 246 2.28 10.85 2.53
C LEU A 246 1.31 11.91 2.04
N LEU A 247 1.64 12.54 0.91
CA LEU A 247 0.82 13.55 0.23
C LEU A 247 0.21 13.02 -1.07
N SER A 248 0.69 11.89 -1.56
CA SER A 248 0.23 11.26 -2.80
C SER A 248 0.29 9.74 -2.71
N GLY A 249 -0.20 9.06 -3.74
CA GLY A 249 -0.22 7.59 -3.81
C GLY A 249 -1.60 7.01 -3.48
N GLY A 250 -1.74 5.71 -3.52
CA GLY A 250 -3.00 4.97 -3.26
C GLY A 250 -2.72 3.62 -2.59
N GLY A 251 -3.77 2.97 -2.11
CA GLY A 251 -3.74 1.66 -1.47
C GLY A 251 -3.28 1.66 -0.02
N MET A 252 -3.47 0.55 0.64
CA MET A 252 -3.10 0.36 2.04
C MET A 252 -1.58 0.30 2.25
N ARG A 253 -1.11 0.91 3.31
CA ARG A 253 0.34 1.04 3.62
C ARG A 253 0.79 -0.06 4.58
N ALA A 254 1.36 -1.15 4.05
CA ALA A 254 1.87 -2.25 4.85
C ALA A 254 2.83 -1.79 5.96
N LYS A 255 3.69 -0.80 5.69
CA LYS A 255 4.63 -0.25 6.68
C LYS A 255 3.95 0.36 7.92
N ILE A 256 2.71 0.87 7.78
CA ILE A 256 1.93 1.37 8.91
C ILE A 256 1.51 0.20 9.79
N LEU A 257 1.02 -0.88 9.18
CA LEU A 257 0.67 -2.10 9.91
C LEU A 257 1.90 -2.69 10.61
N GLU A 258 3.08 -2.67 9.97
CA GLU A 258 4.34 -3.08 10.59
C GLU A 258 4.69 -2.22 11.81
N GLY A 259 4.55 -0.89 11.69
CA GLY A 259 4.74 0.05 12.81
C GLY A 259 3.76 -0.18 13.95
N MET A 260 2.48 -0.42 13.65
CA MET A 260 1.45 -0.77 14.63
C MET A 260 1.73 -2.15 15.25
N ALA A 261 2.17 -3.12 14.45
CA ALA A 261 2.49 -4.47 14.90
C ALA A 261 3.67 -4.51 15.89
N VAL A 262 4.66 -3.63 15.77
CA VAL A 262 5.72 -3.49 16.79
C VAL A 262 5.34 -2.49 17.90
N GLY A 263 4.06 -2.11 17.97
CA GLY A 263 3.53 -1.28 19.06
C GLY A 263 4.06 0.16 19.05
N LYS A 264 4.40 0.73 17.89
CA LYS A 264 4.86 2.13 17.80
C LYS A 264 3.69 3.08 17.60
N VAL A 265 3.86 4.31 18.07
CA VAL A 265 2.94 5.39 17.73
C VAL A 265 3.15 5.74 16.26
N VAL A 266 2.10 5.61 15.45
CA VAL A 266 2.11 6.03 14.05
C VAL A 266 1.51 7.43 13.95
N LEU A 267 2.32 8.40 13.50
CA LEU A 267 1.89 9.76 13.16
C LEU A 267 1.87 9.90 11.64
N SER A 268 0.71 10.11 11.08
CA SER A 268 0.49 10.04 9.62
C SER A 268 -0.49 11.09 9.12
N THR A 269 -0.50 11.32 7.81
CA THR A 269 -1.63 11.96 7.13
C THR A 269 -2.80 10.99 7.02
N ARG A 270 -4.03 11.49 6.81
CA ARG A 270 -5.20 10.66 6.50
C ARG A 270 -4.96 9.81 5.24
N LEU A 271 -4.30 10.39 4.23
CA LEU A 271 -3.91 9.66 3.03
C LEU A 271 -2.93 8.51 3.34
N GLY A 272 -2.01 8.71 4.27
CA GLY A 272 -1.13 7.64 4.75
C GLY A 272 -1.90 6.48 5.37
N MET A 273 -2.95 6.77 6.12
CA MET A 273 -3.83 5.80 6.79
C MET A 273 -4.94 5.24 5.89
N GLU A 274 -4.95 5.56 4.58
CA GLU A 274 -6.00 5.09 3.66
C GLU A 274 -6.15 3.55 3.73
N GLY A 275 -7.38 3.11 4.02
CA GLY A 275 -7.70 1.68 4.19
C GLY A 275 -7.41 1.10 5.58
N ILE A 276 -6.86 1.89 6.50
CA ILE A 276 -6.62 1.53 7.90
C ILE A 276 -7.54 2.42 8.74
N GLU A 277 -8.62 1.85 9.26
CA GLU A 277 -9.67 2.60 9.97
C GLU A 277 -9.34 2.81 11.45
N ALA A 278 -8.08 3.16 11.75
CA ALA A 278 -7.64 3.48 13.09
C ALA A 278 -8.08 4.88 13.50
N THR A 279 -8.43 5.03 14.77
CA THR A 279 -8.98 6.26 15.36
C THR A 279 -7.85 7.17 15.83
N ASP A 280 -7.93 8.45 15.45
CA ASP A 280 -6.99 9.47 15.92
C ASP A 280 -6.95 9.56 17.45
N ARG A 281 -5.75 9.73 18.01
CA ARG A 281 -5.45 9.79 19.44
C ARG A 281 -5.86 8.53 20.24
N HIS A 282 -6.24 7.46 19.54
CA HIS A 282 -6.55 6.17 20.15
C HIS A 282 -5.61 5.06 19.66
N GLU A 283 -5.54 4.76 18.38
CA GLU A 283 -4.58 3.79 17.79
C GLU A 283 -3.49 4.47 16.95
N CYS A 284 -3.69 5.71 16.55
CA CYS A 284 -2.73 6.48 15.75
C CYS A 284 -2.80 7.97 16.09
N LEU A 285 -1.94 8.77 15.44
CA LEU A 285 -2.03 10.23 15.41
C LEU A 285 -2.18 10.69 13.96
N LEU A 286 -3.12 11.60 13.71
CA LEU A 286 -3.37 12.17 12.39
C LEU A 286 -3.01 13.64 12.35
N ALA A 287 -2.33 14.06 11.28
CA ALA A 287 -1.98 15.46 11.03
C ALA A 287 -1.89 15.72 9.53
N GLU A 288 -2.51 16.81 9.06
CA GLU A 288 -2.51 17.23 7.66
C GLU A 288 -1.65 18.47 7.44
N SER A 289 -1.81 19.48 8.28
CA SER A 289 -1.03 20.73 8.18
C SER A 289 0.24 20.70 9.05
N PRO A 290 1.27 21.50 8.73
CA PRO A 290 2.45 21.62 9.57
C PRO A 290 2.14 21.94 11.03
N GLU A 291 1.10 22.74 11.28
CA GLU A 291 0.66 23.11 12.63
C GLU A 291 0.08 21.92 13.38
N GLU A 292 -0.72 21.08 12.70
CA GLU A 292 -1.27 19.84 13.28
C GLU A 292 -0.15 18.84 13.60
N TRP A 293 0.89 18.75 12.75
CA TRP A 293 2.08 17.93 13.04
C TRP A 293 2.80 18.44 14.30
N LEU A 294 2.94 19.76 14.45
CA LEU A 294 3.53 20.36 15.64
C LEU A 294 2.70 20.07 16.90
N GLU A 295 1.36 20.17 16.79
CA GLU A 295 0.45 19.85 17.90
C GLU A 295 0.54 18.39 18.30
N ALA A 296 0.52 17.47 17.33
CA ALA A 296 0.67 16.04 17.57
C ALA A 296 1.98 15.70 18.28
N LEU A 297 3.09 16.36 17.89
CA LEU A 297 4.38 16.15 18.54
C LEU A 297 4.41 16.74 19.95
N ARG A 298 3.81 17.92 20.18
CA ARG A 298 3.64 18.49 21.52
C ARG A 298 2.85 17.55 22.43
N TRP A 299 1.80 16.94 21.90
CA TRP A 299 1.04 15.93 22.60
C TRP A 299 1.92 14.72 22.97
N CYS A 300 2.76 14.22 22.07
CA CYS A 300 3.70 13.14 22.34
C CYS A 300 4.67 13.48 23.52
N TYR A 301 5.12 14.71 23.63
CA TYR A 301 5.97 15.15 24.72
C TYR A 301 5.22 15.32 26.05
N ALA A 302 3.96 15.77 26.01
CA ALA A 302 3.13 15.97 27.20
C ALA A 302 2.66 14.65 27.82
N GLU A 303 2.36 13.66 26.98
CA GLU A 303 1.70 12.41 27.35
C GLU A 303 2.66 11.20 27.50
N GLY A 304 3.91 11.43 27.83
CA GLY A 304 5.00 10.46 27.80
C GLY A 304 4.65 9.00 28.13
N GLU A 305 3.98 8.71 29.29
CA GLU A 305 3.52 7.36 29.63
C GLU A 305 2.36 6.88 28.76
N SER A 306 1.50 7.79 28.29
CA SER A 306 0.36 7.48 27.42
C SER A 306 0.76 7.08 26.00
N LEU A 307 1.99 7.42 25.55
CA LEU A 307 2.52 6.98 24.25
C LEU A 307 2.64 5.47 24.16
N ALA A 308 3.18 4.82 25.20
CA ALA A 308 3.27 3.37 25.25
C ALA A 308 1.89 2.70 25.22
N ALA A 309 0.89 3.32 25.89
CA ALA A 309 -0.49 2.85 25.86
C ALA A 309 -1.12 2.99 24.47
N LEU A 310 -0.87 4.11 23.76
CA LEU A 310 -1.33 4.29 22.37
C LEU A 310 -0.68 3.26 21.44
N GLY A 311 0.63 3.06 21.53
CA GLY A 311 1.34 2.02 20.78
C GLY A 311 0.80 0.62 21.06
N GLY A 312 0.47 0.33 22.34
CA GLY A 312 -0.18 -0.92 22.74
C GLY A 312 -1.56 -1.12 22.10
N ARG A 313 -2.39 -0.07 22.07
CA ARG A 313 -3.70 -0.12 21.38
C ARG A 313 -3.54 -0.28 19.86
N ALA A 314 -2.55 0.40 19.26
CA ALA A 314 -2.22 0.22 17.85
C ALA A 314 -1.86 -1.25 17.53
N ARG A 315 -1.09 -1.91 18.39
CA ARG A 315 -0.76 -3.33 18.29
C ARG A 315 -2.01 -4.22 18.34
N VAL A 316 -2.86 -4.03 19.36
CA VAL A 316 -4.10 -4.81 19.51
C VAL A 316 -5.00 -4.62 18.29
N PHE A 317 -5.17 -3.39 17.82
CA PHE A 317 -5.93 -3.09 16.61
C PHE A 317 -5.38 -3.83 15.39
N CYS A 318 -4.04 -3.87 15.23
CA CYS A 318 -3.41 -4.60 14.15
C CYS A 318 -3.66 -6.11 14.23
N GLU A 319 -3.56 -6.71 15.41
CA GLU A 319 -3.82 -8.14 15.65
C GLU A 319 -5.28 -8.51 15.36
N GLU A 320 -6.24 -7.69 15.76
CA GLU A 320 -7.67 -7.96 15.58
C GLU A 320 -8.15 -7.81 14.14
N HIS A 321 -7.53 -6.90 13.37
CA HIS A 321 -8.04 -6.54 12.05
C HIS A 321 -7.17 -7.00 10.88
N PHE A 322 -5.85 -7.16 11.11
CA PHE A 322 -4.86 -7.37 10.05
C PHE A 322 -3.96 -8.59 10.25
N ASP A 323 -4.17 -9.41 11.32
CA ASP A 323 -3.46 -10.68 11.43
C ASP A 323 -3.83 -11.63 10.28
N ASN A 324 -2.84 -12.30 9.69
CA ASN A 324 -3.01 -13.17 8.53
C ASN A 324 -4.04 -14.29 8.77
N GLU A 325 -4.09 -14.86 9.98
CA GLU A 325 -5.06 -15.93 10.30
C GLU A 325 -6.49 -15.37 10.34
N GLU A 326 -6.66 -14.17 10.87
CA GLU A 326 -7.95 -13.49 10.93
C GLU A 326 -8.45 -13.08 9.54
N VAL A 327 -7.54 -12.48 8.75
CA VAL A 327 -7.80 -12.09 7.35
C VAL A 327 -8.15 -13.32 6.50
N ALA A 328 -7.38 -14.41 6.62
CA ALA A 328 -7.62 -15.65 5.90
C ALA A 328 -8.96 -16.30 6.30
N ARG A 329 -9.29 -16.30 7.60
CA ARG A 329 -10.57 -16.84 8.10
C ARG A 329 -11.77 -16.10 7.51
N LYS A 330 -11.71 -14.75 7.47
CA LYS A 330 -12.75 -13.93 6.84
C LYS A 330 -12.89 -14.25 5.35
N LEU A 331 -11.78 -14.38 4.63
CA LEU A 331 -11.79 -14.69 3.20
C LEU A 331 -12.35 -16.09 2.90
N VAL A 332 -11.95 -17.11 3.67
CA VAL A 332 -12.49 -18.48 3.55
C VAL A 332 -13.98 -18.51 3.82
N ALA A 333 -14.47 -17.78 4.83
CA ALA A 333 -15.90 -17.68 5.11
C ALA A 333 -16.69 -17.10 3.93
N VAL A 334 -16.15 -16.08 3.27
CA VAL A 334 -16.74 -15.49 2.06
C VAL A 334 -16.79 -16.52 0.91
N PHE A 335 -15.74 -17.31 0.71
CA PHE A 335 -15.71 -18.34 -0.35
C PHE A 335 -16.67 -19.49 -0.08
N SER A 336 -16.85 -19.86 1.19
CA SER A 336 -17.69 -20.98 1.63
C SER A 336 -19.18 -20.66 1.63
N ASN A 337 -19.55 -19.39 1.78
CA ASN A 337 -20.94 -18.95 1.73
C ASN A 337 -21.48 -19.07 0.29
N ASN A 338 -22.35 -20.09 0.06
CA ASN A 338 -23.03 -20.32 -1.23
C ASN A 338 -24.07 -19.23 -1.60
N SER A 339 -24.13 -18.12 -0.88
CA SER A 339 -25.12 -17.04 -1.05
C SER A 339 -24.61 -15.88 -1.93
N ILE A 340 -23.59 -16.14 -2.75
CA ILE A 340 -23.07 -15.15 -3.70
C ILE A 340 -23.32 -15.65 -5.12
#